data_4bc64da071a4937c0f29c714f0c8f28a
#
_entry.id   4bc64da071a4937c0f29c714f0c8f28a
#
_cell.length_a   1.000
_cell.length_b   1.000
_cell.length_c   1.000
_cell.angle_alpha   90.00
_cell.angle_beta   90.00
_cell.angle_gamma   90.00
#
_symmetry.space_group_name_H-M   'P 1'
#
loop_
_entity.id
_entity.type
_entity.pdbx_description
1 polymer ?
#
loop_
_entity_poly.entity_id
_entity_poly.type
_entity_poly.pdbx_seq_one_letter_code
_entity_poly.pdbx_strand_id
1 'polypeptide(L)'
;MKYIYLSTLMFALSALLFTGCDNADYKANGNSLYLSDAAGTSKSSTVTLTENGVDINVVIRLANKMAEDVEVEVGYAPELVAAFNESNGTEYEAIPADKLPQGMTATIPAGEISTIFQLHIDNFATNGVTYVVPFSLGNVVKGSVEKSSAMSHFFYVLSKPLNVSVPVMQPYGYNEKVESDPDKKWGAAVDTYTLEAWVRMSNFNVNNQAIFNVQANNELYIRFGDANGPYNYLQVKAHGDGGTDTDRDWNPNQWYHVAIVYNGSELIIYRDGKRIAGKQVPAPKGGMVIDGLQMVSSGSMYFTAECAMSQVRLWNYARSEAEIQNNMYYEVNPKNANLIGLWPLDEGKGKIFKDATGKGRDMEAQRDIILRWEPNVTFGKKE
;
A
#
# COMPACT_ATOMS: atom_id res chain seq x y z
N MET A 1 13.00 -39.19 -62.66
CA MET A 1 13.45 -40.03 -61.53
C MET A 1 14.01 -39.28 -60.31
N LYS A 2 13.95 -37.92 -60.27
CA LYS A 2 14.45 -37.14 -59.09
C LYS A 2 13.37 -36.75 -58.09
N TYR A 3 12.10 -36.96 -58.40
CA TYR A 3 10.97 -36.54 -57.52
C TYR A 3 10.38 -37.68 -56.69
N ILE A 4 10.77 -38.94 -56.96
CA ILE A 4 10.25 -40.10 -56.23
C ILE A 4 11.04 -40.35 -54.92
N TYR A 5 12.31 -39.91 -54.86
CA TYR A 5 13.13 -40.07 -53.64
C TYR A 5 12.86 -39.00 -52.57
N LEU A 6 12.25 -37.86 -52.96
CA LEU A 6 11.96 -36.79 -52.02
C LEU A 6 10.65 -37.03 -51.24
N SER A 7 9.69 -37.75 -51.88
CA SER A 7 8.43 -38.10 -51.24
C SER A 7 8.55 -39.23 -50.23
N THR A 8 9.45 -40.20 -50.47
CA THR A 8 9.76 -41.29 -49.54
C THR A 8 10.56 -40.84 -48.32
N LEU A 9 11.40 -39.81 -48.45
CA LEU A 9 12.14 -39.26 -47.30
C LEU A 9 11.26 -38.41 -46.41
N MET A 10 10.26 -37.70 -46.97
CA MET A 10 9.26 -36.91 -46.21
C MET A 10 8.28 -37.80 -45.44
N PHE A 11 7.95 -39.00 -45.96
CA PHE A 11 7.06 -39.94 -45.29
C PHE A 11 7.78 -40.72 -44.15
N ALA A 12 9.11 -40.94 -44.25
CA ALA A 12 9.91 -41.55 -43.20
C ALA A 12 10.18 -40.57 -42.03
N LEU A 13 10.20 -39.23 -42.28
CA LEU A 13 10.42 -38.24 -41.25
C LEU A 13 9.14 -37.90 -40.49
N SER A 14 7.94 -38.08 -41.07
CA SER A 14 6.66 -37.89 -40.39
C SER A 14 6.26 -39.09 -39.50
N ALA A 15 6.84 -40.28 -39.71
CA ALA A 15 6.56 -41.45 -38.88
C ALA A 15 7.38 -41.48 -37.57
N LEU A 16 8.40 -40.61 -37.42
CA LEU A 16 9.24 -40.54 -36.21
C LEU A 16 8.71 -39.50 -35.17
N LEU A 17 7.62 -38.79 -35.47
CA LEU A 17 7.01 -37.79 -34.54
C LEU A 17 5.87 -38.35 -33.70
N PHE A 18 5.54 -39.66 -33.80
CA PHE A 18 4.48 -40.29 -33.01
C PHE A 18 4.97 -41.36 -32.02
N THR A 19 6.26 -41.37 -31.66
CA THR A 19 6.66 -42.01 -30.42
C THR A 19 6.45 -41.00 -29.30
N GLY A 20 5.19 -40.58 -29.09
CA GLY A 20 4.74 -39.89 -27.90
C GLY A 20 4.96 -40.83 -26.73
N CYS A 21 5.51 -40.29 -25.66
CA CYS A 21 5.79 -40.94 -24.40
C CYS A 21 4.62 -41.76 -23.88
N ASP A 22 4.66 -43.08 -24.14
CA ASP A 22 3.73 -44.06 -23.54
C ASP A 22 4.22 -44.50 -22.15
N ASN A 23 5.15 -43.74 -21.54
CA ASN A 23 5.65 -43.96 -20.19
C ASN A 23 5.33 -42.80 -19.21
N ALA A 24 4.26 -42.06 -19.43
CA ALA A 24 3.64 -41.42 -18.29
C ALA A 24 2.86 -42.52 -17.56
N ASP A 25 3.50 -43.19 -16.62
CA ASP A 25 2.77 -43.84 -15.54
C ASP A 25 1.89 -42.76 -14.89
N TYR A 26 0.67 -42.60 -15.40
CA TYR A 26 -0.40 -41.98 -14.67
C TYR A 26 -0.79 -42.90 -13.51
N LYS A 27 0.12 -43.07 -12.55
CA LYS A 27 -0.32 -43.40 -11.21
C LYS A 27 -1.29 -42.28 -10.87
N ALA A 28 -2.55 -42.64 -10.79
CA ALA A 28 -3.58 -41.78 -10.24
C ALA A 28 -2.93 -41.16 -9.01
N ASN A 29 -2.66 -39.84 -9.04
CA ASN A 29 -2.00 -39.15 -7.96
C ASN A 29 -2.72 -39.60 -6.69
N GLY A 30 -1.98 -40.20 -5.74
CA GLY A 30 -2.56 -40.68 -4.50
C GLY A 30 -3.44 -39.55 -3.94
N ASN A 31 -4.49 -39.92 -3.21
CA ASN A 31 -5.39 -38.91 -2.64
C ASN A 31 -4.56 -37.85 -1.90
N SER A 32 -4.71 -36.58 -2.23
CA SER A 32 -3.93 -35.50 -1.66
C SER A 32 -4.80 -34.53 -0.85
N LEU A 33 -4.23 -34.06 0.26
CA LEU A 33 -4.79 -33.04 1.14
C LEU A 33 -4.19 -31.68 0.77
N TYR A 34 -5.02 -30.65 0.64
CA TYR A 34 -4.59 -29.32 0.24
C TYR A 34 -5.52 -28.20 0.73
N LEU A 35 -5.00 -26.96 0.67
CA LEU A 35 -5.81 -25.74 0.88
C LEU A 35 -6.48 -25.35 -0.44
N SER A 36 -7.79 -25.16 -0.42
CA SER A 36 -8.57 -24.78 -1.62
C SER A 36 -8.08 -23.45 -2.21
N ASP A 37 -7.77 -22.48 -1.35
CA ASP A 37 -7.28 -21.16 -1.77
C ASP A 37 -5.92 -21.26 -2.50
N ALA A 38 -5.07 -22.20 -2.09
CA ALA A 38 -3.77 -22.43 -2.72
C ALA A 38 -3.82 -23.12 -4.08
N ALA A 39 -4.98 -23.65 -4.49
CA ALA A 39 -5.18 -24.29 -5.80
C ALA A 39 -5.25 -23.28 -6.95
N GLY A 40 -5.49 -22.00 -6.65
CA GLY A 40 -5.48 -20.91 -7.63
C GLY A 40 -4.09 -20.45 -8.05
N THR A 41 -4.04 -19.49 -8.96
CA THR A 41 -2.80 -18.85 -9.42
C THR A 41 -2.23 -17.91 -8.35
N SER A 42 -3.07 -17.24 -7.59
CA SER A 42 -2.67 -16.42 -6.45
C SER A 42 -2.29 -17.30 -5.26
N LYS A 43 -1.22 -16.95 -4.57
CA LYS A 43 -0.82 -17.62 -3.32
C LYS A 43 -1.19 -16.81 -2.08
N SER A 44 -1.91 -15.72 -2.26
CA SER A 44 -2.39 -14.85 -1.19
C SER A 44 -3.75 -14.24 -1.48
N SER A 45 -4.44 -13.86 -0.42
CA SER A 45 -5.62 -13.00 -0.44
C SER A 45 -5.54 -11.96 0.66
N THR A 46 -6.22 -10.83 0.46
CA THR A 46 -6.31 -9.77 1.46
C THR A 46 -7.60 -9.95 2.27
N VAL A 47 -7.47 -9.88 3.59
CA VAL A 47 -8.59 -9.89 4.53
C VAL A 47 -8.57 -8.62 5.38
N THR A 48 -9.76 -8.07 5.67
CA THR A 48 -9.85 -6.78 6.38
C THR A 48 -9.94 -6.99 7.88
N LEU A 49 -8.94 -6.51 8.61
CA LEU A 49 -8.96 -6.47 10.07
C LEU A 49 -9.81 -5.27 10.52
N THR A 50 -10.99 -5.55 11.02
CA THR A 50 -11.94 -4.55 11.52
C THR A 50 -11.73 -4.30 13.01
N GLU A 51 -12.51 -3.40 13.62
CA GLU A 51 -12.52 -3.20 15.08
C GLU A 51 -12.95 -4.46 15.85
N ASN A 52 -13.74 -5.34 15.23
CA ASN A 52 -14.19 -6.62 15.80
C ASN A 52 -13.25 -7.79 15.45
N GLY A 53 -12.07 -7.50 14.87
CA GLY A 53 -11.20 -8.55 14.37
C GLY A 53 -11.55 -8.98 12.95
N VAL A 54 -11.11 -10.19 12.57
CA VAL A 54 -11.39 -10.81 11.28
C VAL A 54 -11.59 -12.33 11.43
N ASP A 55 -12.58 -12.85 10.72
CA ASP A 55 -12.82 -14.29 10.57
C ASP A 55 -12.33 -14.75 9.20
N ILE A 56 -11.44 -15.73 9.18
CA ILE A 56 -10.89 -16.34 7.98
C ILE A 56 -11.41 -17.77 7.88
N ASN A 57 -12.17 -18.08 6.83
CA ASN A 57 -12.69 -19.42 6.55
C ASN A 57 -11.72 -20.16 5.63
N VAL A 58 -10.87 -20.99 6.20
CA VAL A 58 -9.87 -21.78 5.45
C VAL A 58 -10.49 -23.11 5.03
N VAL A 59 -10.65 -23.33 3.72
CA VAL A 59 -11.19 -24.57 3.19
C VAL A 59 -10.07 -25.57 2.96
N ILE A 60 -10.09 -26.65 3.77
CA ILE A 60 -9.17 -27.78 3.68
C ILE A 60 -9.86 -28.89 2.90
N ARG A 61 -9.20 -29.43 1.87
CA ARG A 61 -9.83 -30.29 0.87
C ARG A 61 -8.99 -31.51 0.56
N LEU A 62 -9.68 -32.60 0.25
CA LEU A 62 -9.14 -33.83 -0.33
C LEU A 62 -9.36 -33.84 -1.85
N ALA A 63 -8.44 -34.46 -2.60
CA ALA A 63 -8.63 -34.71 -4.02
C ALA A 63 -9.78 -35.73 -4.27
N ASN A 64 -9.91 -36.72 -3.40
CA ASN A 64 -10.96 -37.73 -3.44
C ASN A 64 -11.51 -38.01 -2.04
N LYS A 65 -12.78 -38.45 -1.97
CA LYS A 65 -13.42 -38.85 -0.68
C LYS A 65 -12.70 -40.04 -0.05
N MET A 66 -12.64 -40.03 1.29
CA MET A 66 -12.12 -41.12 2.09
C MET A 66 -13.23 -41.86 2.83
N ALA A 67 -13.04 -43.15 3.06
CA ALA A 67 -14.00 -43.96 3.83
C ALA A 67 -13.85 -43.77 5.34
N GLU A 68 -12.79 -43.10 5.80
CA GLU A 68 -12.47 -42.78 7.17
C GLU A 68 -12.25 -41.27 7.32
N ASP A 69 -12.35 -40.77 8.56
CA ASP A 69 -12.02 -39.39 8.86
C ASP A 69 -10.56 -39.12 8.56
N VAL A 70 -10.27 -37.93 8.02
CA VAL A 70 -8.91 -37.41 7.86
C VAL A 70 -8.70 -36.22 8.81
N GLU A 71 -7.72 -36.35 9.70
CA GLU A 71 -7.37 -35.32 10.66
C GLU A 71 -5.97 -34.78 10.34
N VAL A 72 -5.84 -33.44 10.29
CA VAL A 72 -4.60 -32.74 9.98
C VAL A 72 -4.32 -31.64 10.99
N GLU A 73 -3.07 -31.50 11.38
CA GLU A 73 -2.62 -30.34 12.16
C GLU A 73 -2.75 -29.08 11.31
N VAL A 74 -3.17 -28.02 11.94
CA VAL A 74 -3.20 -26.66 11.37
C VAL A 74 -2.13 -25.84 12.07
N GLY A 75 -1.34 -25.12 11.30
CA GLY A 75 -0.25 -24.32 11.80
C GLY A 75 0.08 -23.13 10.91
N TYR A 76 1.22 -22.56 11.19
CA TYR A 76 1.71 -21.38 10.52
C TYR A 76 3.18 -21.56 10.15
N ALA A 77 3.59 -20.97 9.02
CA ALA A 77 4.94 -21.10 8.47
C ALA A 77 5.57 -19.69 8.29
N PRO A 78 5.90 -18.99 9.41
CA PRO A 78 6.44 -17.62 9.35
C PRO A 78 7.77 -17.52 8.58
N GLU A 79 8.53 -18.62 8.52
CA GLU A 79 9.79 -18.74 7.75
C GLU A 79 9.58 -18.57 6.24
N LEU A 80 8.35 -18.76 5.73
CA LEU A 80 8.04 -18.58 4.30
C LEU A 80 7.80 -17.12 3.91
N VAL A 81 7.61 -16.21 4.88
CA VAL A 81 7.26 -14.81 4.61
C VAL A 81 8.38 -14.08 3.89
N ALA A 82 9.64 -14.36 4.20
CA ALA A 82 10.78 -13.73 3.53
C ALA A 82 10.81 -14.06 2.03
N ALA A 83 10.62 -15.32 1.66
CA ALA A 83 10.59 -15.75 0.26
C ALA A 83 9.32 -15.22 -0.47
N PHE A 84 8.20 -15.13 0.25
CA PHE A 84 6.98 -14.53 -0.27
C PHE A 84 7.21 -13.04 -0.60
N ASN A 85 7.82 -12.28 0.30
CA ASN A 85 8.14 -10.87 0.11
C ASN A 85 9.06 -10.65 -1.09
N GLU A 86 10.14 -11.43 -1.19
CA GLU A 86 11.07 -11.35 -2.32
C GLU A 86 10.36 -11.58 -3.66
N SER A 87 9.48 -12.59 -3.72
CA SER A 87 8.76 -12.96 -4.95
C SER A 87 7.70 -11.93 -5.37
N ASN A 88 7.16 -11.15 -4.41
CA ASN A 88 6.05 -10.23 -4.65
C ASN A 88 6.45 -8.75 -4.53
N GLY A 89 7.71 -8.45 -4.19
CA GLY A 89 8.16 -7.06 -3.97
C GLY A 89 7.45 -6.40 -2.78
N THR A 90 7.21 -7.15 -1.70
CA THR A 90 6.49 -6.69 -0.50
C THR A 90 7.41 -6.69 0.73
N GLU A 91 6.99 -6.01 1.79
CA GLU A 91 7.70 -5.92 3.08
C GLU A 91 6.77 -6.34 4.24
N TYR A 92 6.03 -7.42 4.06
CA TYR A 92 5.11 -7.89 5.08
C TYR A 92 5.85 -8.58 6.23
N GLU A 93 5.31 -8.46 7.44
CA GLU A 93 5.77 -9.20 8.60
C GLU A 93 4.82 -10.35 8.92
N ALA A 94 5.36 -11.48 9.39
CA ALA A 94 4.51 -12.53 9.92
C ALA A 94 3.74 -12.01 11.15
N ILE A 95 2.46 -12.32 11.24
CA ILE A 95 1.67 -11.95 12.41
C ILE A 95 2.32 -12.52 13.68
N PRO A 96 2.37 -11.78 14.80
CA PRO A 96 2.91 -12.29 16.06
C PRO A 96 2.18 -13.57 16.52
N ALA A 97 2.95 -14.56 16.96
CA ALA A 97 2.43 -15.87 17.30
C ALA A 97 1.39 -15.85 18.46
N ASP A 98 1.46 -14.84 19.34
CA ASP A 98 0.50 -14.63 20.42
C ASP A 98 -0.88 -14.16 19.93
N LYS A 99 -1.00 -13.74 18.67
CA LYS A 99 -2.27 -13.36 18.01
C LYS A 99 -2.94 -14.53 17.30
N LEU A 100 -2.32 -15.69 17.29
CA LEU A 100 -2.80 -16.88 16.59
C LEU A 100 -3.08 -18.01 17.58
N PRO A 101 -4.20 -18.73 17.44
CA PRO A 101 -4.44 -19.94 18.21
C PRO A 101 -3.39 -21.00 17.85
N GLN A 102 -3.03 -21.83 18.84
CA GLN A 102 -1.99 -22.84 18.71
C GLN A 102 -2.55 -24.24 18.94
N GLY A 103 -1.87 -25.27 18.40
CA GLY A 103 -2.17 -26.67 18.67
C GLY A 103 -3.52 -27.15 18.13
N MET A 104 -3.91 -26.65 16.97
CA MET A 104 -5.21 -26.96 16.37
C MET A 104 -5.12 -28.07 15.35
N THR A 105 -6.25 -28.78 15.19
CA THR A 105 -6.47 -29.76 14.14
C THR A 105 -7.76 -29.45 13.38
N ALA A 106 -7.84 -29.93 12.16
CA ALA A 106 -9.03 -29.90 11.34
C ALA A 106 -9.37 -31.34 10.90
N THR A 107 -10.65 -31.68 10.94
CA THR A 107 -11.15 -33.01 10.56
C THR A 107 -12.04 -32.90 9.34
N ILE A 108 -11.74 -33.69 8.31
CA ILE A 108 -12.64 -33.98 7.17
C ILE A 108 -13.35 -35.28 7.49
N PRO A 109 -14.67 -35.29 7.71
CA PRO A 109 -15.41 -36.51 8.05
C PRO A 109 -15.39 -37.55 6.92
N ALA A 110 -15.52 -38.80 7.27
CA ALA A 110 -15.67 -39.90 6.35
C ALA A 110 -16.80 -39.62 5.32
N GLY A 111 -16.51 -39.82 4.04
CA GLY A 111 -17.45 -39.55 2.95
C GLY A 111 -17.54 -38.09 2.50
N GLU A 112 -16.94 -37.15 3.24
CA GLU A 112 -16.83 -35.75 2.83
C GLU A 112 -15.53 -35.49 2.06
N ILE A 113 -15.49 -34.38 1.31
CA ILE A 113 -14.34 -34.00 0.48
C ILE A 113 -13.59 -32.78 1.05
N SER A 114 -14.19 -32.07 1.98
CA SER A 114 -13.62 -30.87 2.57
C SER A 114 -14.19 -30.57 3.96
N THR A 115 -13.48 -29.71 4.67
CA THR A 115 -13.95 -29.07 5.90
C THR A 115 -13.56 -27.58 5.87
N ILE A 116 -14.25 -26.77 6.67
CA ILE A 116 -13.92 -25.36 6.89
C ILE A 116 -13.28 -25.24 8.25
N PHE A 117 -12.04 -24.77 8.28
CA PHE A 117 -11.37 -24.35 9.50
C PHE A 117 -11.60 -22.85 9.67
N GLN A 118 -12.24 -22.44 10.77
CA GLN A 118 -12.48 -21.04 11.11
C GLN A 118 -11.34 -20.50 11.97
N LEU A 119 -10.64 -19.50 11.45
CA LEU A 119 -9.60 -18.78 12.16
C LEU A 119 -10.10 -17.38 12.50
N HIS A 120 -10.28 -17.10 13.79
CA HIS A 120 -10.54 -15.74 14.27
C HIS A 120 -9.25 -15.08 14.72
N ILE A 121 -9.07 -13.81 14.35
CA ILE A 121 -7.97 -12.95 14.79
C ILE A 121 -8.58 -11.69 15.41
N ASP A 122 -8.34 -11.48 16.67
CA ASP A 122 -8.75 -10.25 17.37
C ASP A 122 -8.10 -9.02 16.79
N ASN A 123 -8.78 -7.87 16.89
CA ASN A 123 -8.18 -6.60 16.52
C ASN A 123 -6.97 -6.27 17.40
N PHE A 124 -5.93 -5.76 16.78
CA PHE A 124 -4.73 -5.29 17.47
C PHE A 124 -4.12 -4.07 16.74
N ALA A 125 -3.25 -3.35 17.45
CA ALA A 125 -2.53 -2.22 16.87
C ALA A 125 -1.44 -2.73 15.92
N THR A 126 -1.58 -2.40 14.63
CA THR A 126 -0.60 -2.79 13.61
C THR A 126 0.57 -1.81 13.52
N ASN A 127 0.40 -0.59 14.05
CA ASN A 127 1.41 0.48 14.03
C ASN A 127 2.02 0.68 12.63
N GLY A 128 1.19 0.61 11.59
CA GLY A 128 1.61 0.76 10.19
C GLY A 128 2.35 -0.43 9.59
N VAL A 129 2.48 -1.53 10.32
CA VAL A 129 3.02 -2.80 9.79
C VAL A 129 1.91 -3.56 9.08
N THR A 130 2.16 -4.01 7.86
CA THR A 130 1.28 -4.94 7.16
C THR A 130 1.65 -6.35 7.57
N TYR A 131 0.77 -6.99 8.32
CA TYR A 131 0.96 -8.36 8.75
C TYR A 131 0.36 -9.36 7.76
N VAL A 132 0.95 -10.55 7.72
CA VAL A 132 0.45 -11.68 6.95
C VAL A 132 0.34 -12.91 7.84
N VAL A 133 -0.76 -13.66 7.67
CA VAL A 133 -0.96 -14.98 8.29
C VAL A 133 -0.46 -16.03 7.31
N PRO A 134 0.71 -16.62 7.54
CA PRO A 134 1.26 -17.68 6.69
C PRO A 134 0.66 -19.02 7.09
N PHE A 135 -0.62 -19.25 6.74
CA PHE A 135 -1.36 -20.46 7.11
C PHE A 135 -0.77 -21.70 6.45
N SER A 136 -0.62 -22.80 7.18
CA SER A 136 0.00 -24.03 6.70
C SER A 136 -0.68 -25.28 7.27
N LEU A 137 -0.77 -26.32 6.46
CA LEU A 137 -1.14 -27.66 6.93
C LEU A 137 0.09 -28.35 7.53
N GLY A 138 -0.03 -28.83 8.75
CA GLY A 138 0.96 -29.60 9.47
C GLY A 138 0.94 -31.09 9.08
N ASN A 139 1.16 -31.98 10.05
CA ASN A 139 1.16 -33.43 9.82
C ASN A 139 -0.27 -33.95 9.72
N VAL A 140 -0.47 -34.99 8.90
CA VAL A 140 -1.70 -35.80 8.91
C VAL A 140 -1.65 -36.69 10.15
N VAL A 141 -2.59 -36.48 11.07
CA VAL A 141 -2.68 -37.20 12.34
C VAL A 141 -3.46 -38.49 12.16
N LYS A 142 -4.50 -38.50 11.33
CA LYS A 142 -5.36 -39.62 11.01
C LYS A 142 -5.71 -39.63 9.53
N GLY A 143 -5.73 -40.84 8.95
CA GLY A 143 -6.03 -41.07 7.53
C GLY A 143 -4.78 -41.31 6.69
N SER A 144 -4.93 -42.08 5.61
CA SER A 144 -3.84 -42.43 4.67
C SER A 144 -3.85 -41.49 3.48
N VAL A 145 -3.49 -40.23 3.68
CA VAL A 145 -3.40 -39.22 2.62
C VAL A 145 -2.08 -38.48 2.69
N GLU A 146 -1.58 -38.06 1.53
CA GLU A 146 -0.39 -37.21 1.46
C GLU A 146 -0.79 -35.73 1.36
N LYS A 147 -0.02 -34.88 2.01
CA LYS A 147 -0.17 -33.44 1.90
C LYS A 147 0.45 -32.93 0.58
N SER A 148 -0.29 -32.13 -0.18
CA SER A 148 0.28 -31.47 -1.38
C SER A 148 1.37 -30.48 -1.00
N SER A 149 2.60 -30.68 -1.47
CA SER A 149 3.69 -29.76 -1.19
C SER A 149 3.47 -28.35 -1.77
N ALA A 150 2.80 -28.26 -2.93
CA ALA A 150 2.56 -26.99 -3.62
C ALA A 150 1.34 -26.22 -3.12
N MET A 151 0.40 -26.90 -2.42
CA MET A 151 -0.89 -26.33 -2.00
C MET A 151 -1.14 -26.51 -0.49
N SER A 152 -0.10 -26.68 0.31
CA SER A 152 -0.20 -26.86 1.76
C SER A 152 -0.06 -25.56 2.56
N HIS A 153 0.20 -24.43 1.90
CA HIS A 153 0.29 -23.13 2.55
C HIS A 153 -0.38 -22.04 1.72
N PHE A 154 -0.87 -21.01 2.39
CA PHE A 154 -1.49 -19.83 1.80
C PHE A 154 -1.30 -18.62 2.69
N PHE A 155 -1.22 -17.42 2.09
CA PHE A 155 -0.94 -16.18 2.81
C PHE A 155 -2.18 -15.28 2.87
N TYR A 156 -2.70 -15.04 4.09
CA TYR A 156 -3.77 -14.06 4.29
C TYR A 156 -3.17 -12.74 4.75
N VAL A 157 -3.18 -11.74 3.88
CA VAL A 157 -2.62 -10.40 4.16
C VAL A 157 -3.66 -9.61 4.94
N LEU A 158 -3.30 -9.19 6.17
CA LEU A 158 -4.16 -8.39 7.01
C LEU A 158 -4.13 -6.93 6.56
N SER A 159 -5.27 -6.43 6.14
CA SER A 159 -5.47 -5.05 5.71
C SER A 159 -6.28 -4.32 6.76
N LYS A 160 -5.76 -3.22 7.29
CA LYS A 160 -6.46 -2.34 8.22
C LYS A 160 -6.63 -0.96 7.58
N PRO A 161 -7.79 -0.67 6.94
CA PRO A 161 -8.04 0.63 6.35
C PRO A 161 -7.95 1.76 7.38
N LEU A 162 -7.52 2.93 6.93
CA LEU A 162 -7.43 4.12 7.76
C LEU A 162 -8.82 4.52 8.27
N ASN A 163 -8.96 4.62 9.60
CA ASN A 163 -10.10 5.22 10.30
C ASN A 163 -9.54 6.14 11.37
N VAL A 164 -9.50 7.43 11.10
CA VAL A 164 -8.71 8.41 11.84
C VAL A 164 -9.49 9.68 12.18
N SER A 165 -9.03 10.43 13.16
CA SER A 165 -9.44 11.81 13.34
C SER A 165 -8.68 12.72 12.38
N VAL A 166 -9.34 13.73 11.83
CA VAL A 166 -8.73 14.62 10.84
C VAL A 166 -8.87 16.08 11.25
N PRO A 167 -7.80 16.89 11.28
CA PRO A 167 -7.89 18.32 11.52
C PRO A 167 -8.45 19.03 10.28
N VAL A 168 -9.37 19.95 10.51
CA VAL A 168 -9.83 20.91 9.51
C VAL A 168 -9.23 22.27 9.84
N MET A 169 -8.41 22.77 8.95
CA MET A 169 -7.56 23.93 9.14
C MET A 169 -7.96 25.07 8.19
N GLN A 170 -7.92 26.31 8.68
CA GLN A 170 -8.11 27.50 7.86
C GLN A 170 -7.23 28.64 8.39
N PRO A 171 -6.15 29.00 7.69
CA PRO A 171 -5.39 30.19 8.04
C PRO A 171 -6.14 31.46 7.62
N TYR A 172 -6.28 32.40 8.55
CA TYR A 172 -6.95 33.68 8.30
C TYR A 172 -6.00 34.84 8.15
N GLY A 173 -4.74 34.66 8.50
CA GLY A 173 -3.77 35.71 8.59
C GLY A 173 -2.52 35.48 7.77
N TYR A 174 -1.76 36.56 7.62
CA TYR A 174 -0.44 36.49 7.03
C TYR A 174 0.49 35.62 7.89
N ASN A 175 1.16 34.67 7.26
CA ASN A 175 2.06 33.71 7.92
C ASN A 175 1.40 32.68 8.87
N GLU A 176 0.09 32.52 8.85
CA GLU A 176 -0.55 31.42 9.56
C GLU A 176 -0.40 30.13 8.75
N LYS A 177 0.07 29.07 9.41
CA LYS A 177 0.43 27.79 8.78
C LYS A 177 0.64 26.70 9.82
N VAL A 178 0.79 25.49 9.39
CA VAL A 178 1.42 24.43 10.16
C VAL A 178 2.88 24.31 9.70
N GLU A 179 3.82 24.30 10.63
CA GLU A 179 5.24 24.19 10.24
C GLU A 179 6.06 23.36 11.21
N SER A 180 7.14 22.78 10.68
CA SER A 180 8.21 22.22 11.49
C SER A 180 8.97 23.35 12.21
N ASP A 181 9.65 23.00 13.31
CA ASP A 181 10.47 23.94 14.05
C ASP A 181 11.53 24.57 13.12
N PRO A 182 11.45 25.89 12.84
CA PRO A 182 12.35 26.55 11.88
C PRO A 182 13.79 26.61 12.37
N ASP A 183 14.02 26.45 13.67
CA ASP A 183 15.36 26.45 14.26
C ASP A 183 16.02 25.06 14.21
N LYS A 184 15.27 24.01 13.87
CA LYS A 184 15.73 22.64 13.76
C LYS A 184 15.73 22.16 12.32
N LYS A 185 16.77 22.51 11.59
CA LYS A 185 16.97 22.04 10.22
C LYS A 185 17.13 20.53 10.15
N TRP A 186 16.44 19.90 9.20
CA TRP A 186 16.48 18.44 9.05
C TRP A 186 17.76 17.95 8.35
N GLY A 187 18.32 18.74 7.45
CA GLY A 187 19.50 18.37 6.68
C GLY A 187 19.32 17.11 5.83
N ALA A 188 18.07 16.82 5.39
CA ALA A 188 17.77 15.61 4.64
C ALA A 188 18.15 15.80 3.16
N ALA A 189 19.32 15.28 2.78
CA ALA A 189 19.78 15.27 1.39
C ALA A 189 19.05 14.20 0.59
N VAL A 190 18.53 14.57 -0.58
CA VAL A 190 17.78 13.68 -1.47
C VAL A 190 18.14 13.91 -2.94
N ASP A 191 18.21 12.83 -3.71
CA ASP A 191 18.30 12.87 -5.17
C ASP A 191 16.93 12.71 -5.84
N THR A 192 16.05 11.98 -5.17
CA THR A 192 14.66 11.72 -5.55
C THR A 192 13.78 11.82 -4.32
N TYR A 193 12.50 12.11 -4.48
CA TYR A 193 11.60 12.23 -3.33
C TYR A 193 10.14 11.95 -3.72
N THR A 194 9.34 11.70 -2.69
CA THR A 194 7.88 11.67 -2.77
C THR A 194 7.29 12.41 -1.57
N LEU A 195 6.37 13.35 -1.84
CA LEU A 195 5.52 13.97 -0.83
C LEU A 195 4.08 13.60 -1.11
N GLU A 196 3.40 12.98 -0.17
CA GLU A 196 2.03 12.52 -0.36
C GLU A 196 1.15 12.78 0.86
N ALA A 197 -0.15 12.96 0.63
CA ALA A 197 -1.16 13.14 1.67
C ALA A 197 -2.58 12.96 1.12
N TRP A 198 -3.53 12.70 2.02
CA TRP A 198 -4.95 12.95 1.78
C TRP A 198 -5.27 14.41 2.02
N VAL A 199 -5.99 15.04 1.07
CA VAL A 199 -6.34 16.47 1.10
C VAL A 199 -7.79 16.65 0.69
N ARG A 200 -8.52 17.54 1.41
CA ARG A 200 -9.87 17.98 1.06
C ARG A 200 -9.97 19.48 1.25
N MET A 201 -10.30 20.19 0.17
CA MET A 201 -10.49 21.63 0.16
C MET A 201 -11.98 21.97 0.11
N SER A 202 -12.45 22.93 0.91
CA SER A 202 -13.86 23.34 0.89
C SER A 202 -14.23 24.19 -0.33
N ASN A 203 -13.26 24.89 -0.93
CA ASN A 203 -13.46 25.68 -2.14
C ASN A 203 -12.15 25.99 -2.86
N PHE A 204 -12.28 26.50 -4.09
CA PHE A 204 -11.19 26.98 -4.94
C PHE A 204 -11.50 28.41 -5.45
N ASN A 205 -11.96 29.28 -4.57
CA ASN A 205 -12.43 30.62 -4.93
C ASN A 205 -11.31 31.63 -5.15
N VAL A 206 -10.13 31.36 -4.62
CA VAL A 206 -8.95 32.22 -4.73
C VAL A 206 -7.73 31.40 -5.15
N ASN A 207 -6.74 32.08 -5.72
CA ASN A 207 -5.46 31.48 -6.10
C ASN A 207 -4.55 31.28 -4.87
N ASN A 208 -3.42 30.60 -5.11
CA ASN A 208 -2.30 30.49 -4.19
C ASN A 208 -2.65 29.88 -2.81
N GLN A 209 -3.58 28.93 -2.79
CA GLN A 209 -3.88 28.17 -1.58
C GLN A 209 -2.87 27.03 -1.46
N ALA A 210 -1.74 27.27 -0.79
CA ALA A 210 -0.65 26.32 -0.72
C ALA A 210 -0.92 25.23 0.31
N ILE A 211 -1.00 23.99 -0.16
CA ILE A 211 -1.11 22.84 0.73
C ILE A 211 0.24 22.42 1.30
N PHE A 212 1.31 22.63 0.54
CA PHE A 212 2.69 22.36 1.00
C PHE A 212 3.67 23.42 0.51
N ASN A 213 4.60 23.77 1.39
CA ASN A 213 5.81 24.52 1.09
C ASN A 213 7.00 23.83 1.77
N VAL A 214 7.82 23.15 0.99
CA VAL A 214 8.97 22.43 1.50
C VAL A 214 10.11 23.41 1.73
N GLN A 215 10.61 23.48 2.97
CA GLN A 215 11.76 24.29 3.32
C GLN A 215 13.03 23.56 2.88
N ALA A 216 13.60 23.99 1.78
CA ALA A 216 14.77 23.37 1.18
C ALA A 216 15.65 24.42 0.48
N ASN A 217 16.86 24.01 0.09
CA ASN A 217 17.75 24.85 -0.71
C ASN A 217 17.29 25.01 -2.18
N ASN A 218 16.27 24.25 -2.60
CA ASN A 218 15.60 24.36 -3.89
C ASN A 218 14.09 24.40 -3.71
N GLU A 219 13.39 25.09 -4.63
CA GLU A 219 11.95 25.27 -4.52
C GLU A 219 11.20 23.93 -4.66
N LEU A 220 10.27 23.69 -3.74
CA LEU A 220 9.19 22.71 -3.89
C LEU A 220 7.95 23.28 -3.21
N TYR A 221 7.04 23.82 -4.02
CA TYR A 221 5.86 24.55 -3.59
C TYR A 221 4.62 24.02 -4.29
N ILE A 222 3.63 23.56 -3.52
CA ILE A 222 2.44 22.89 -4.01
C ILE A 222 1.21 23.71 -3.58
N ARG A 223 0.41 24.18 -4.56
CA ARG A 223 -0.74 25.03 -4.29
C ARG A 223 -1.91 24.75 -5.20
N PHE A 224 -3.10 25.12 -4.78
CA PHE A 224 -4.24 25.24 -5.65
C PHE A 224 -4.32 26.66 -6.23
N GLY A 225 -4.41 26.73 -7.55
CA GLY A 225 -4.54 27.95 -8.34
C GLY A 225 -3.31 28.85 -8.41
N ASP A 226 -3.17 29.52 -9.53
CA ASP A 226 -2.22 30.61 -9.79
C ASP A 226 -2.96 31.79 -10.43
N ALA A 227 -2.28 32.68 -11.11
CA ALA A 227 -2.75 33.99 -11.60
C ALA A 227 -4.11 33.98 -12.30
N ASN A 228 -4.46 32.91 -13.02
CA ASN A 228 -5.68 32.85 -13.84
C ASN A 228 -6.66 31.78 -13.34
N GLY A 229 -7.89 32.18 -13.06
CA GLY A 229 -8.99 31.25 -12.71
C GLY A 229 -9.49 30.44 -13.92
N PRO A 230 -10.31 29.41 -13.66
CA PRO A 230 -10.71 28.90 -12.34
C PRO A 230 -9.55 28.22 -11.62
N TYR A 231 -9.55 28.28 -10.27
CA TYR A 231 -8.41 27.88 -9.45
C TYR A 231 -8.47 26.43 -8.96
N ASN A 232 -9.39 25.63 -9.48
CA ASN A 232 -9.56 24.22 -9.16
C ASN A 232 -8.58 23.32 -9.90
N TYR A 233 -7.31 23.64 -9.82
CA TYR A 233 -6.19 22.83 -10.32
C TYR A 233 -5.02 22.91 -9.34
N LEU A 234 -4.23 21.84 -9.30
CA LEU A 234 -3.00 21.80 -8.51
C LEU A 234 -1.83 22.27 -9.37
N GLN A 235 -1.03 23.18 -8.83
CA GLN A 235 0.25 23.58 -9.40
C GLN A 235 1.40 23.16 -8.49
N VAL A 236 2.41 22.56 -9.06
CA VAL A 236 3.67 22.23 -8.36
C VAL A 236 4.81 23.01 -9.01
N LYS A 237 5.48 23.83 -8.22
CA LYS A 237 6.74 24.47 -8.59
C LYS A 237 7.89 23.71 -7.96
N ALA A 238 8.86 23.31 -8.77
CA ALA A 238 10.02 22.56 -8.32
C ALA A 238 11.30 23.03 -9.02
N HIS A 239 12.37 23.11 -8.26
CA HIS A 239 13.74 23.34 -8.72
C HIS A 239 13.93 24.59 -9.61
N GLY A 240 13.04 25.58 -9.46
CA GLY A 240 13.08 26.81 -10.26
C GLY A 240 12.64 26.66 -11.71
N ASP A 241 12.05 25.53 -12.11
CA ASP A 241 11.61 25.25 -13.50
C ASP A 241 10.17 25.75 -13.80
N GLY A 242 9.66 26.70 -13.05
CA GLY A 242 8.28 27.19 -13.21
C GLY A 242 7.25 26.25 -12.59
N GLY A 243 6.08 26.11 -13.22
CA GLY A 243 5.01 25.29 -12.68
C GLY A 243 4.70 24.07 -13.55
N THR A 244 4.26 22.99 -12.90
CA THR A 244 3.56 21.86 -13.52
C THR A 244 2.12 21.90 -13.03
N ASP A 245 1.18 22.09 -13.95
CA ASP A 245 -0.25 22.25 -13.64
C ASP A 245 -1.00 20.96 -13.97
N THR A 246 -2.00 20.64 -13.17
CA THR A 246 -3.00 19.61 -13.47
C THR A 246 -4.18 20.21 -14.24
N ASP A 247 -5.09 19.36 -14.71
CA ASP A 247 -6.37 19.81 -15.24
C ASP A 247 -7.22 20.52 -14.16
N ARG A 248 -8.16 21.36 -14.63
CA ARG A 248 -9.07 22.17 -13.77
C ARG A 248 -10.34 21.37 -13.42
N ASP A 249 -10.17 20.21 -12.82
CA ASP A 249 -11.24 19.25 -12.55
C ASP A 249 -11.32 18.81 -11.07
N TRP A 250 -10.66 19.56 -10.18
CA TRP A 250 -10.74 19.31 -8.74
C TRP A 250 -12.06 19.84 -8.18
N ASN A 251 -12.75 19.00 -7.39
CA ASN A 251 -14.04 19.33 -6.80
C ASN A 251 -13.90 19.71 -5.32
N PRO A 252 -14.63 20.73 -4.86
CA PRO A 252 -14.65 21.09 -3.46
C PRO A 252 -15.31 19.98 -2.61
N ASN A 253 -14.91 19.90 -1.35
CA ASN A 253 -15.41 18.94 -0.36
C ASN A 253 -15.18 17.46 -0.70
N GLN A 254 -14.33 17.17 -1.67
CA GLN A 254 -13.94 15.82 -2.05
C GLN A 254 -12.55 15.50 -1.51
N TRP A 255 -12.38 14.31 -0.93
CA TRP A 255 -11.08 13.78 -0.57
C TRP A 255 -10.33 13.31 -1.81
N TYR A 256 -9.07 13.69 -1.89
CA TYR A 256 -8.12 13.23 -2.89
C TYR A 256 -6.82 12.79 -2.21
N HIS A 257 -6.28 11.66 -2.61
CA HIS A 257 -4.90 11.35 -2.32
C HIS A 257 -4.01 12.04 -3.34
N VAL A 258 -3.12 12.90 -2.87
CA VAL A 258 -2.17 13.65 -3.70
C VAL A 258 -0.78 13.10 -3.46
N ALA A 259 -0.04 12.78 -4.53
CA ALA A 259 1.38 12.45 -4.40
C ALA A 259 2.19 13.22 -5.46
N ILE A 260 3.27 13.82 -5.01
CA ILE A 260 4.24 14.55 -5.82
C ILE A 260 5.54 13.76 -5.80
N VAL A 261 5.93 13.25 -6.96
CA VAL A 261 7.12 12.40 -7.11
C VAL A 261 8.13 13.07 -8.02
N TYR A 262 9.37 13.16 -7.57
CA TYR A 262 10.51 13.50 -8.41
C TYR A 262 11.43 12.28 -8.54
N ASN A 263 11.64 11.80 -9.76
CA ASN A 263 12.39 10.57 -10.02
C ASN A 263 13.85 10.79 -10.47
N GLY A 264 14.33 12.02 -10.34
CA GLY A 264 15.69 12.42 -10.78
C GLY A 264 15.71 13.15 -12.14
N SER A 265 14.62 13.10 -12.90
CA SER A 265 14.49 13.77 -14.20
C SER A 265 13.10 14.32 -14.48
N GLU A 266 12.08 13.74 -13.88
CA GLU A 266 10.68 14.11 -14.08
C GLU A 266 10.00 14.37 -12.75
N LEU A 267 9.21 15.44 -12.70
CA LEU A 267 8.23 15.70 -11.66
C LEU A 267 6.89 15.14 -12.12
N ILE A 268 6.30 14.28 -11.30
CA ILE A 268 5.05 13.58 -11.59
C ILE A 268 4.03 13.90 -10.50
N ILE A 269 2.79 14.18 -10.90
CA ILE A 269 1.68 14.42 -9.99
C ILE A 269 0.70 13.27 -10.11
N TYR A 270 0.40 12.66 -8.97
CA TYR A 270 -0.61 11.60 -8.85
C TYR A 270 -1.82 12.12 -8.07
N ARG A 271 -3.02 11.71 -8.51
CA ARG A 271 -4.28 11.88 -7.80
C ARG A 271 -4.97 10.53 -7.68
N ASP A 272 -5.30 10.13 -6.45
CA ASP A 272 -5.92 8.84 -6.14
C ASP A 272 -5.16 7.65 -6.75
N GLY A 273 -3.81 7.72 -6.64
CA GLY A 273 -2.91 6.69 -7.13
C GLY A 273 -2.70 6.67 -8.65
N LYS A 274 -3.32 7.58 -9.43
CA LYS A 274 -3.18 7.65 -10.88
C LYS A 274 -2.38 8.88 -11.28
N ARG A 275 -1.45 8.72 -12.21
CA ARG A 275 -0.74 9.84 -12.81
C ARG A 275 -1.70 10.76 -13.56
N ILE A 276 -1.71 12.04 -13.22
CA ILE A 276 -2.55 13.07 -13.86
C ILE A 276 -1.76 14.17 -14.54
N ALA A 277 -0.52 14.40 -14.16
CA ALA A 277 0.37 15.37 -14.82
C ALA A 277 1.84 14.94 -14.63
N GLY A 278 2.72 15.52 -15.44
CA GLY A 278 4.16 15.35 -15.28
C GLY A 278 4.92 16.24 -16.25
N LYS A 279 6.13 16.60 -15.84
CA LYS A 279 7.02 17.47 -16.60
C LYS A 279 8.48 17.08 -16.37
N GLN A 280 9.30 17.14 -17.42
CA GLN A 280 10.75 17.03 -17.27
C GLN A 280 11.25 18.23 -16.48
N VAL A 281 11.91 17.99 -15.36
CA VAL A 281 12.47 19.00 -14.47
C VAL A 281 13.91 18.64 -14.21
N PRO A 282 14.86 19.56 -14.43
CA PRO A 282 16.27 19.27 -14.22
C PRO A 282 16.57 18.98 -12.76
N ALA A 283 17.64 18.22 -12.53
CA ALA A 283 18.13 17.99 -11.17
C ALA A 283 18.47 19.34 -10.49
N PRO A 284 18.14 19.49 -9.20
CA PRO A 284 18.41 20.72 -8.50
C PRO A 284 19.92 20.98 -8.42
N LYS A 285 20.35 22.21 -8.69
CA LYS A 285 21.77 22.58 -8.62
C LYS A 285 22.29 22.36 -7.20
N GLY A 286 23.35 21.56 -7.08
CA GLY A 286 23.97 21.27 -5.79
C GLY A 286 23.20 20.25 -4.96
N GLY A 287 22.28 19.49 -5.58
CA GLY A 287 21.41 18.54 -4.90
C GLY A 287 20.26 19.23 -4.15
N MET A 288 19.38 18.47 -3.59
CA MET A 288 18.28 18.98 -2.75
C MET A 288 18.52 18.58 -1.29
N VAL A 289 18.46 19.58 -0.40
CA VAL A 289 18.51 19.37 1.04
C VAL A 289 17.22 19.92 1.64
N ILE A 290 16.43 19.03 2.24
CA ILE A 290 15.16 19.37 2.87
C ILE A 290 15.43 19.67 4.35
N ASP A 291 15.07 20.88 4.76
CA ASP A 291 15.30 21.40 6.12
C ASP A 291 14.01 21.50 6.95
N GLY A 292 12.84 21.39 6.31
CA GLY A 292 11.56 21.50 6.98
C GLY A 292 10.38 21.41 6.01
N LEU A 293 9.18 21.47 6.58
CA LEU A 293 7.92 21.43 5.83
C LEU A 293 6.94 22.42 6.44
N GLN A 294 6.19 23.11 5.57
CA GLN A 294 5.01 23.85 5.94
C GLN A 294 3.78 23.26 5.25
N MET A 295 2.65 23.24 5.94
CA MET A 295 1.37 22.82 5.42
C MET A 295 0.36 23.96 5.58
N VAL A 296 -0.65 23.98 4.70
CA VAL A 296 -1.76 24.93 4.76
C VAL A 296 -1.25 26.36 4.95
N SER A 297 -0.45 26.81 3.99
CA SER A 297 0.19 28.12 4.05
C SER A 297 -0.10 28.94 2.80
N SER A 298 -0.06 30.24 2.94
CA SER A 298 0.13 31.14 1.81
C SER A 298 1.02 32.29 2.25
N GLY A 299 1.84 32.79 1.36
CA GLY A 299 2.66 33.97 1.63
C GLY A 299 1.86 35.26 1.84
N SER A 300 0.53 35.19 1.78
CA SER A 300 -0.42 36.28 1.90
C SER A 300 -1.77 35.75 2.44
N MET A 301 -2.76 36.63 2.61
CA MET A 301 -4.11 36.26 3.08
C MET A 301 -4.98 35.55 2.02
N TYR A 302 -4.37 34.76 1.14
CA TYR A 302 -5.12 34.12 0.04
C TYR A 302 -5.72 32.77 0.42
N PHE A 303 -5.29 32.11 1.49
CA PHE A 303 -5.87 30.83 1.86
C PHE A 303 -7.23 31.02 2.54
N THR A 304 -8.32 30.89 1.78
CA THR A 304 -9.70 31.12 2.27
C THR A 304 -10.51 29.85 2.44
N ALA A 305 -10.03 28.73 1.92
CA ALA A 305 -10.71 27.45 2.07
C ALA A 305 -10.43 26.80 3.42
N GLU A 306 -11.40 26.04 3.93
CA GLU A 306 -11.09 25.01 4.91
C GLU A 306 -10.32 23.90 4.20
N CYS A 307 -9.21 23.47 4.77
CA CYS A 307 -8.38 22.37 4.29
C CYS A 307 -8.32 21.28 5.36
N ALA A 308 -8.82 20.11 5.04
CA ALA A 308 -8.61 18.93 5.85
C ALA A 308 -7.47 18.10 5.26
N MET A 309 -6.56 17.60 6.11
CA MET A 309 -5.41 16.80 5.69
C MET A 309 -5.23 15.59 6.60
N SER A 310 -4.71 14.51 6.03
CA SER A 310 -4.36 13.31 6.78
C SER A 310 -3.21 12.56 6.11
N GLN A 311 -2.45 11.79 6.87
CA GLN A 311 -1.40 10.89 6.40
C GLN A 311 -0.36 11.59 5.52
N VAL A 312 0.21 12.69 6.03
CA VAL A 312 1.30 13.39 5.33
C VAL A 312 2.58 12.57 5.43
N ARG A 313 3.16 12.22 4.29
CA ARG A 313 4.34 11.36 4.18
C ARG A 313 5.37 11.99 3.27
N LEU A 314 6.58 12.09 3.74
CA LEU A 314 7.73 12.56 2.96
C LEU A 314 8.80 11.49 2.90
N TRP A 315 9.14 11.08 1.68
CA TRP A 315 10.07 9.98 1.39
C TRP A 315 11.34 10.50 0.70
N ASN A 316 12.46 9.83 0.94
CA ASN A 316 13.74 10.13 0.30
C ASN A 316 13.95 9.39 -1.03
N TYR A 317 12.89 8.82 -1.61
CA TYR A 317 12.92 8.14 -2.89
C TYR A 317 11.63 8.38 -3.70
N ALA A 318 11.73 8.13 -5.01
CA ALA A 318 10.59 8.20 -5.92
C ALA A 318 9.75 6.93 -5.80
N ARG A 319 8.56 7.03 -5.21
CA ARG A 319 7.60 5.92 -5.14
C ARG A 319 6.99 5.66 -6.51
N SER A 320 6.84 4.40 -6.85
CA SER A 320 6.12 3.97 -8.04
C SER A 320 4.61 4.17 -7.90
N GLU A 321 3.91 4.21 -9.03
CA GLU A 321 2.45 4.29 -9.06
C GLU A 321 1.81 3.13 -8.28
N ALA A 322 2.34 1.91 -8.43
CA ALA A 322 1.87 0.73 -7.72
C ALA A 322 2.03 0.86 -6.19
N GLU A 323 3.17 1.37 -5.71
CA GLU A 323 3.40 1.60 -4.28
C GLU A 323 2.42 2.63 -3.71
N ILE A 324 2.14 3.71 -4.45
CA ILE A 324 1.18 4.73 -4.05
C ILE A 324 -0.24 4.12 -3.99
N GLN A 325 -0.67 3.42 -5.05
CA GLN A 325 -1.99 2.79 -5.12
C GLN A 325 -2.21 1.76 -4.01
N ASN A 326 -1.19 0.97 -3.71
CA ASN A 326 -1.30 -0.11 -2.74
C ASN A 326 -1.27 0.39 -1.29
N ASN A 327 -0.70 1.58 -1.02
CA ASN A 327 -0.50 2.05 0.35
C ASN A 327 -1.30 3.30 0.75
N MET A 328 -1.96 3.98 -0.19
CA MET A 328 -2.65 5.25 0.13
C MET A 328 -3.80 5.10 1.13
N TYR A 329 -4.42 3.93 1.23
CA TYR A 329 -5.54 3.64 2.12
C TYR A 329 -5.13 3.06 3.47
N TYR A 330 -3.83 2.84 3.69
CA TYR A 330 -3.31 2.14 4.85
C TYR A 330 -2.27 2.96 5.59
N GLU A 331 -2.08 2.66 6.87
CA GLU A 331 -0.93 3.15 7.60
C GLU A 331 0.35 2.63 6.94
N VAL A 332 1.43 3.40 7.05
CA VAL A 332 2.77 2.94 6.65
C VAL A 332 3.64 2.71 7.88
N ASN A 333 4.57 1.76 7.79
CA ASN A 333 5.48 1.47 8.88
C ASN A 333 6.34 2.70 9.19
N PRO A 334 6.22 3.33 10.37
CA PRO A 334 6.97 4.52 10.72
C PRO A 334 8.48 4.28 10.84
N LYS A 335 8.91 3.02 10.95
CA LYS A 335 10.33 2.63 11.01
C LYS A 335 10.95 2.46 9.62
N ASN A 336 10.19 2.65 8.53
CA ASN A 336 10.76 2.56 7.18
C ASN A 336 11.88 3.59 7.03
N ALA A 337 13.08 3.11 6.69
CA ALA A 337 14.30 3.92 6.62
C ALA A 337 14.20 5.05 5.58
N ASN A 338 13.35 4.87 4.58
CA ASN A 338 13.16 5.83 3.49
C ASN A 338 12.19 6.98 3.83
N LEU A 339 11.50 6.93 4.97
CA LEU A 339 10.69 8.05 5.44
C LEU A 339 11.60 9.17 5.96
N ILE A 340 11.49 10.36 5.38
CA ILE A 340 12.04 11.59 5.96
C ILE A 340 11.16 12.01 7.14
N GLY A 341 9.83 11.97 6.98
CA GLY A 341 8.87 12.27 8.03
C GLY A 341 7.51 11.64 7.72
N LEU A 342 6.76 11.37 8.78
CA LEU A 342 5.41 10.81 8.74
C LEU A 342 4.54 11.51 9.77
N TRP A 343 3.52 12.22 9.32
CA TRP A 343 2.56 12.91 10.18
C TRP A 343 1.17 12.38 9.88
N PRO A 344 0.63 11.46 10.70
CA PRO A 344 -0.71 10.92 10.52
C PRO A 344 -1.79 12.00 10.60
N LEU A 345 -1.60 13.04 11.41
CA LEU A 345 -2.54 14.11 11.71
C LEU A 345 -3.84 13.55 12.32
N ASP A 346 -3.72 12.63 13.27
CA ASP A 346 -4.83 11.88 13.86
C ASP A 346 -4.96 12.04 15.39
N GLU A 347 -4.25 13.03 15.96
CA GLU A 347 -4.22 13.28 17.39
C GLU A 347 -5.59 13.60 18.00
N GLY A 348 -6.58 14.00 17.19
CA GLY A 348 -7.94 14.30 17.58
C GLY A 348 -8.10 15.57 18.43
N LYS A 349 -7.01 16.25 18.77
CA LYS A 349 -6.96 17.47 19.57
C LYS A 349 -5.60 18.16 19.52
N GLY A 350 -5.54 19.44 19.96
CA GLY A 350 -4.29 20.16 20.11
C GLY A 350 -3.78 20.74 18.80
N LYS A 351 -2.52 21.21 18.82
CA LYS A 351 -1.88 21.95 17.73
C LYS A 351 -0.59 21.31 17.23
N ILE A 352 -0.12 20.25 17.89
CA ILE A 352 1.14 19.58 17.57
C ILE A 352 0.83 18.28 16.87
N PHE A 353 1.35 18.14 15.67
CA PHE A 353 1.30 16.93 14.85
C PHE A 353 2.62 16.19 15.00
N LYS A 354 2.55 14.98 15.53
CA LYS A 354 3.72 14.17 15.85
C LYS A 354 4.33 13.53 14.61
N ASP A 355 5.65 13.59 14.52
CA ASP A 355 6.42 12.79 13.59
C ASP A 355 6.50 11.34 14.09
N ALA A 356 5.70 10.48 13.49
CA ALA A 356 5.62 9.07 13.86
C ALA A 356 6.92 8.29 13.60
N THR A 357 7.85 8.83 12.78
CA THR A 357 9.15 8.19 12.53
C THR A 357 10.09 8.23 13.74
N GLY A 358 9.76 9.04 14.74
CA GLY A 358 10.63 9.26 15.92
C GLY A 358 11.89 10.10 15.65
N LYS A 359 12.00 10.73 14.48
CA LYS A 359 13.13 11.62 14.13
C LYS A 359 13.02 13.02 14.73
N GLY A 360 11.94 13.28 15.49
CA GLY A 360 11.74 14.55 16.22
C GLY A 360 11.38 15.73 15.31
N ARG A 361 10.72 15.45 14.17
CA ARG A 361 10.28 16.42 13.17
C ARG A 361 8.81 16.81 13.37
N ASP A 362 8.39 16.96 14.61
CA ASP A 362 7.03 17.38 14.95
C ASP A 362 6.68 18.70 14.23
N MET A 363 5.43 18.88 13.88
CA MET A 363 4.90 20.11 13.28
C MET A 363 3.92 20.77 14.20
N GLU A 364 3.85 22.10 14.18
CA GLU A 364 2.97 22.86 15.01
C GLU A 364 2.09 23.78 14.18
N ALA A 365 0.77 23.78 14.47
CA ALA A 365 -0.16 24.73 13.92
C ALA A 365 0.00 26.08 14.64
N GLN A 366 0.33 27.11 13.88
CA GLN A 366 0.46 28.46 14.41
C GLN A 366 -0.93 29.02 14.67
N ARG A 367 -1.12 29.67 15.83
CA ARG A 367 -2.40 30.24 16.26
C ARG A 367 -3.55 29.22 16.26
N ASP A 368 -4.78 29.69 16.05
CA ASP A 368 -6.00 28.89 16.13
C ASP A 368 -6.53 28.51 14.74
N ILE A 369 -5.62 28.10 13.83
CA ILE A 369 -6.00 27.71 12.47
C ILE A 369 -6.74 26.38 12.40
N ILE A 370 -6.68 25.55 13.45
CA ILE A 370 -7.46 24.30 13.52
C ILE A 370 -8.87 24.67 14.00
N LEU A 371 -9.83 24.61 13.08
CA LEU A 371 -11.23 24.95 13.38
C LEU A 371 -11.93 23.85 14.17
N ARG A 372 -11.64 22.59 13.82
CA ARG A 372 -12.27 21.41 14.40
C ARG A 372 -11.48 20.16 14.04
N TRP A 373 -11.77 19.08 14.73
CA TRP A 373 -11.35 17.72 14.40
C TRP A 373 -12.58 16.94 13.97
N GLU A 374 -12.49 16.22 12.84
CA GLU A 374 -13.52 15.33 12.35
C GLU A 374 -13.12 13.88 12.70
N PRO A 375 -13.82 13.21 13.64
CA PRO A 375 -13.51 11.84 14.03
C PRO A 375 -14.04 10.83 13.01
N ASN A 376 -13.49 9.62 13.04
CA ASN A 376 -13.96 8.46 12.27
C ASN A 376 -13.99 8.69 10.75
N VAL A 377 -13.02 9.44 10.22
CA VAL A 377 -12.86 9.59 8.79
C VAL A 377 -12.20 8.33 8.25
N THR A 378 -12.90 7.63 7.36
CA THR A 378 -12.43 6.39 6.77
C THR A 378 -11.95 6.61 5.34
N PHE A 379 -10.74 6.15 5.05
CA PHE A 379 -10.18 6.09 3.70
C PHE A 379 -10.20 4.63 3.23
N GLY A 380 -10.94 4.36 2.16
CA GLY A 380 -11.06 3.01 1.60
C GLY A 380 -11.23 3.03 0.07
N LYS A 381 -10.94 1.91 -0.59
CA LYS A 381 -11.31 1.76 -2.00
C LYS A 381 -12.82 1.92 -2.12
N LYS A 382 -13.26 2.81 -2.99
CA LYS A 382 -14.67 2.81 -3.42
C LYS A 382 -14.88 1.50 -4.19
N GLU A 383 -15.77 0.64 -3.69
CA GLU A 383 -16.23 -0.55 -4.41
C GLU A 383 -16.95 -0.17 -5.73
#